data_2c40f289800bae17e4540f3ae47acddb
#
_entry.id   2c40f289800bae17e4540f3ae47acddb
#
_cell.length_a   1.000
_cell.length_b   1.000
_cell.length_c   1.000
_cell.angle_alpha   90.00
_cell.angle_beta   90.00
_cell.angle_gamma   90.00
#
_symmetry.space_group_name_H-M   'P 1'
#
loop_
_entity.id
_entity.type
_entity.pdbx_description
1 polymer ?
#
loop_
_entity_poly.entity_id
_entity_poly.type
_entity_poly.pdbx_seq_one_letter_code
_entity_poly.pdbx_strand_id
1 'polypeptide(L)'
;MLRWLHLSDLHFNFSGYETDWLRDQLFFKLEEFKGSIDFLVVTGDLLFKFGSTFDGVEVFLTKLIQSLNISKDNVFIVPGNHDFKRNPMRETFISGLKNPINGTKTKVSQLDESFKNLLINDGQKEFWEFHERLLGRKSNLENIHFVDARDKFNIINLNTCVISGTNGEEGTLSISLSNLMKALKSIEDTDKPIIAI
;
A
#
# COMPACT_ATOMS: atom_id res chain seq x y z
N MET A 1 -14.46 -11.72 18.09
CA MET A 1 -14.69 -10.48 17.31
C MET A 1 -13.32 -9.99 16.88
N LEU A 2 -13.12 -9.66 15.58
CA LEU A 2 -11.88 -9.05 15.09
C LEU A 2 -11.93 -7.53 15.30
N ARG A 3 -10.82 -6.95 15.81
CA ARG A 3 -10.65 -5.51 15.99
C ARG A 3 -9.41 -5.06 15.26
N TRP A 4 -9.50 -4.00 14.47
CA TRP A 4 -8.35 -3.46 13.76
C TRP A 4 -8.29 -1.95 13.82
N LEU A 5 -7.10 -1.42 13.69
CA LEU A 5 -6.86 -0.01 13.44
C LEU A 5 -6.62 0.18 11.95
N HIS A 6 -7.31 1.14 11.35
CA HIS A 6 -7.09 1.55 9.97
C HIS A 6 -6.57 2.98 9.92
N LEU A 7 -5.47 3.18 9.24
CA LEU A 7 -4.88 4.49 8.96
C LEU A 7 -4.76 4.68 7.45
N SER A 8 -4.97 5.90 6.98
CA SER A 8 -4.81 6.32 5.59
C SER A 8 -4.31 7.76 5.55
N ASP A 9 -3.69 8.16 4.44
CA ASP A 9 -3.35 9.56 4.16
C ASP A 9 -2.53 10.23 5.27
N LEU A 10 -1.49 9.54 5.73
CA LEU A 10 -0.62 10.03 6.81
C LEU A 10 0.17 11.28 6.41
N HIS A 11 0.43 11.43 5.11
CA HIS A 11 1.08 12.59 4.50
C HIS A 11 2.30 13.09 5.29
N PHE A 12 3.21 12.17 5.65
CA PHE A 12 4.47 12.56 6.28
C PHE A 12 5.23 13.55 5.39
N ASN A 13 6.04 14.41 6.02
CA ASN A 13 6.73 15.53 5.41
C ASN A 13 5.82 16.72 5.02
N PHE A 14 4.54 16.68 5.39
CA PHE A 14 3.75 17.88 5.58
C PHE A 14 3.97 18.35 7.02
N SER A 15 4.84 19.33 7.19
CA SER A 15 5.18 19.83 8.54
C SER A 15 4.23 20.93 8.96
N GLY A 16 3.62 20.77 10.13
CA GLY A 16 2.84 21.81 10.79
C GLY A 16 2.59 21.41 12.25
N TYR A 17 2.55 22.39 13.15
CA TYR A 17 2.27 22.19 14.57
C TYR A 17 1.01 21.32 14.79
N GLU A 18 -0.01 21.52 13.97
CA GLU A 18 -1.27 20.79 14.06
C GLU A 18 -1.11 19.29 13.76
N THR A 19 -0.28 18.92 12.78
CA THR A 19 -0.05 17.52 12.41
C THR A 19 0.73 16.77 13.49
N ASP A 20 1.71 17.40 14.12
CA ASP A 20 2.48 16.79 15.20
C ASP A 20 1.60 16.63 16.44
N TRP A 21 0.81 17.64 16.77
CA TRP A 21 -0.16 17.56 17.86
C TRP A 21 -1.20 16.45 17.64
N LEU A 22 -1.74 16.30 16.42
CA LEU A 22 -2.69 15.22 16.08
C LEU A 22 -2.07 13.83 16.25
N ARG A 23 -0.80 13.67 15.85
CA ARG A 23 -0.08 12.40 16.04
C ARG A 23 0.09 12.07 17.54
N ASP A 24 0.43 13.06 18.35
CA ASP A 24 0.55 12.87 19.80
C ASP A 24 -0.80 12.53 20.44
N GLN A 25 -1.88 13.20 20.04
CA GLN A 25 -3.24 12.88 20.49
C GLN A 25 -3.68 11.47 20.06
N LEU A 26 -3.28 11.02 18.85
CA LEU A 26 -3.54 9.68 18.39
C LEU A 26 -2.91 8.65 19.34
N PHE A 27 -1.62 8.80 19.68
CA PHE A 27 -0.95 7.90 20.62
C PHE A 27 -1.62 7.87 21.98
N PHE A 28 -1.97 9.03 22.52
CA PHE A 28 -2.67 9.14 23.80
C PHE A 28 -4.00 8.36 23.78
N LYS A 29 -4.78 8.50 22.70
CA LYS A 29 -6.06 7.80 22.54
C LYS A 29 -5.90 6.30 22.32
N LEU A 30 -4.85 5.88 21.66
CA LEU A 30 -4.61 4.47 21.36
C LEU A 30 -4.10 3.66 22.56
N GLU A 31 -3.62 4.31 23.64
CA GLU A 31 -3.21 3.61 24.86
C GLU A 31 -4.32 2.73 25.46
N GLU A 32 -5.57 3.22 25.40
CA GLU A 32 -6.75 2.45 25.88
C GLU A 32 -7.01 1.16 25.10
N PHE A 33 -6.45 1.04 23.89
CA PHE A 33 -6.63 -0.12 22.99
C PHE A 33 -5.44 -1.08 22.98
N LYS A 34 -4.42 -0.81 23.80
CA LYS A 34 -3.22 -1.64 23.88
C LYS A 34 -3.57 -3.12 24.13
N GLY A 35 -3.09 -4.00 23.25
CA GLY A 35 -3.33 -5.44 23.32
C GLY A 35 -4.77 -5.88 22.97
N SER A 36 -5.64 -4.92 22.55
CA SER A 36 -7.00 -5.23 22.14
C SER A 36 -7.21 -5.18 20.63
N ILE A 37 -6.21 -4.71 19.87
CA ILE A 37 -6.22 -4.62 18.40
C ILE A 37 -5.58 -5.90 17.84
N ASP A 38 -6.30 -6.61 16.99
CA ASP A 38 -5.83 -7.85 16.36
C ASP A 38 -4.86 -7.56 15.21
N PHE A 39 -5.08 -6.47 14.44
CA PHE A 39 -4.21 -6.11 13.32
C PHE A 39 -4.30 -4.60 12.96
N LEU A 40 -3.26 -4.13 12.25
CA LEU A 40 -3.13 -2.76 11.74
C LEU A 40 -3.19 -2.79 10.21
N VAL A 41 -4.00 -1.90 9.64
CA VAL A 41 -4.10 -1.67 8.19
C VAL A 41 -3.69 -0.25 7.89
N VAL A 42 -2.85 -0.06 6.86
CA VAL A 42 -2.42 1.25 6.37
C VAL A 42 -2.60 1.31 4.85
N THR A 43 -3.50 2.17 4.38
CA THR A 43 -3.91 2.21 2.97
C THR A 43 -3.40 3.44 2.24
N GLY A 44 -2.08 3.52 2.08
CA GLY A 44 -1.41 4.45 1.19
C GLY A 44 -1.34 5.91 1.64
N ASP A 45 -0.76 6.71 0.76
CA ASP A 45 -0.47 8.13 0.92
C ASP A 45 0.26 8.43 2.25
N LEU A 46 1.30 7.61 2.50
CA LEU A 46 2.17 7.75 3.66
C LEU A 46 2.99 9.03 3.58
N LEU A 47 3.39 9.42 2.36
CA LEU A 47 4.17 10.60 2.06
C LEU A 47 3.29 11.72 1.48
N PHE A 48 3.61 12.98 1.82
CA PHE A 48 2.93 14.12 1.24
C PHE A 48 3.48 14.49 -0.14
N LYS A 49 4.79 14.33 -0.36
CA LYS A 49 5.47 14.69 -1.60
C LYS A 49 6.22 13.52 -2.19
N PHE A 50 6.10 13.37 -3.49
CA PHE A 50 6.96 12.48 -4.28
C PHE A 50 8.44 12.75 -4.01
N GLY A 51 9.23 11.68 -3.80
CA GLY A 51 10.66 11.79 -3.57
C GLY A 51 11.08 12.13 -2.15
N SER A 52 10.16 12.16 -1.20
CA SER A 52 10.46 12.19 0.23
C SER A 52 10.91 10.81 0.71
N THR A 53 11.63 10.76 1.84
CA THR A 53 12.05 9.49 2.46
C THR A 53 10.97 8.95 3.39
N PHE A 54 10.97 7.63 3.60
CA PHE A 54 10.04 6.96 4.52
C PHE A 54 10.51 6.97 5.99
N ASP A 55 11.65 7.61 6.31
CA ASP A 55 12.25 7.53 7.65
C ASP A 55 11.29 7.96 8.76
N GLY A 56 10.59 9.09 8.57
CA GLY A 56 9.60 9.58 9.54
C GLY A 56 8.40 8.64 9.70
N VAL A 57 7.94 8.06 8.60
CA VAL A 57 6.85 7.05 8.58
C VAL A 57 7.30 5.80 9.32
N GLU A 58 8.51 5.32 9.05
CA GLU A 58 9.06 4.11 9.67
C GLU A 58 9.18 4.25 11.20
N VAL A 59 9.67 5.41 11.68
CA VAL A 59 9.72 5.73 13.10
C VAL A 59 8.32 5.76 13.70
N PHE A 60 7.38 6.46 13.07
CA PHE A 60 6.00 6.58 13.55
C PHE A 60 5.31 5.22 13.63
N LEU A 61 5.34 4.42 12.56
CA LEU A 61 4.68 3.12 12.53
C LEU A 61 5.35 2.12 13.48
N THR A 62 6.68 2.16 13.62
CA THR A 62 7.39 1.34 14.62
C THR A 62 6.89 1.64 16.02
N LYS A 63 6.83 2.93 16.40
CA LYS A 63 6.30 3.36 17.70
C LYS A 63 4.85 2.91 17.89
N LEU A 64 4.02 3.04 16.85
CA LEU A 64 2.61 2.65 16.88
C LEU A 64 2.43 1.14 17.11
N ILE A 65 3.15 0.32 16.36
CA ILE A 65 3.13 -1.15 16.47
C ILE A 65 3.53 -1.57 17.89
N GLN A 66 4.57 -0.96 18.44
CA GLN A 66 5.04 -1.21 19.79
C GLN A 66 4.03 -0.76 20.86
N SER A 67 3.47 0.44 20.75
CA SER A 67 2.51 0.98 21.71
C SER A 67 1.22 0.15 21.78
N LEU A 68 0.76 -0.37 20.65
CA LEU A 68 -0.42 -1.24 20.57
C LEU A 68 -0.13 -2.71 20.88
N ASN A 69 1.15 -3.09 20.99
CA ASN A 69 1.59 -4.47 21.17
C ASN A 69 1.09 -5.42 20.07
N ILE A 70 1.14 -4.96 18.80
CA ILE A 70 0.75 -5.74 17.63
C ILE A 70 1.99 -6.44 17.05
N SER A 71 1.85 -7.72 16.67
CA SER A 71 2.90 -8.41 15.91
C SER A 71 3.05 -7.78 14.53
N LYS A 72 4.29 -7.64 14.05
CA LYS A 72 4.57 -7.19 12.67
C LYS A 72 3.91 -8.07 11.60
N ASP A 73 3.65 -9.33 11.91
CA ASP A 73 2.91 -10.24 11.02
C ASP A 73 1.44 -9.83 10.83
N ASN A 74 0.90 -9.06 11.78
CA ASN A 74 -0.45 -8.53 11.73
C ASN A 74 -0.50 -7.06 11.30
N VAL A 75 0.51 -6.59 10.57
CA VAL A 75 0.54 -5.26 9.97
C VAL A 75 0.49 -5.39 8.46
N PHE A 76 -0.45 -4.73 7.83
CA PHE A 76 -0.71 -4.78 6.39
C PHE A 76 -0.68 -3.37 5.82
N ILE A 77 0.17 -3.15 4.82
CA ILE A 77 0.40 -1.83 4.23
C ILE A 77 0.37 -1.95 2.72
N VAL A 78 -0.45 -1.14 2.08
CA VAL A 78 -0.49 -1.00 0.62
C VAL A 78 -0.09 0.42 0.22
N PRO A 79 0.51 0.61 -0.97
CA PRO A 79 0.93 1.94 -1.40
C PRO A 79 -0.23 2.81 -1.88
N GLY A 80 -0.11 4.12 -1.65
CA GLY A 80 -0.90 5.16 -2.28
C GLY A 80 -0.17 5.81 -3.46
N ASN A 81 -0.83 6.75 -4.13
CA ASN A 81 -0.26 7.39 -5.32
C ASN A 81 0.86 8.41 -4.99
N HIS A 82 0.99 8.84 -3.75
CA HIS A 82 2.07 9.72 -3.27
C HIS A 82 3.34 8.96 -2.84
N ASP A 83 3.28 7.65 -2.73
CA ASP A 83 4.33 6.82 -2.11
C ASP A 83 5.46 6.40 -3.07
N PHE A 84 5.51 6.94 -4.29
CA PHE A 84 6.60 6.64 -5.23
C PHE A 84 7.25 7.89 -5.80
N LYS A 85 8.47 7.73 -6.31
CA LYS A 85 9.12 8.77 -7.10
C LYS A 85 8.48 8.89 -8.47
N ARG A 86 8.18 10.12 -8.86
CA ARG A 86 7.89 10.44 -10.25
C ARG A 86 9.16 10.29 -11.08
N ASN A 87 9.04 9.56 -12.18
CA ASN A 87 10.11 9.32 -13.13
C ASN A 87 9.56 9.63 -14.54
N PRO A 88 10.20 10.50 -15.34
CA PRO A 88 9.71 10.87 -16.66
C PRO A 88 9.46 9.69 -17.60
N MET A 89 10.28 8.64 -17.52
CA MET A 89 10.08 7.42 -18.32
C MET A 89 8.80 6.68 -17.88
N ARG A 90 8.59 6.53 -16.58
CA ARG A 90 7.36 5.96 -16.03
C ARG A 90 6.12 6.79 -16.40
N GLU A 91 6.20 8.11 -16.26
CA GLU A 91 5.10 9.03 -16.62
C GLU A 91 4.75 8.94 -18.10
N THR A 92 5.74 8.92 -18.99
CA THR A 92 5.56 8.75 -20.44
C THR A 92 4.88 7.41 -20.74
N PHE A 93 5.35 6.34 -20.12
CA PHE A 93 4.78 5.01 -20.31
C PHE A 93 3.32 4.95 -19.83
N ILE A 94 3.04 5.43 -18.62
CA ILE A 94 1.68 5.47 -18.06
C ILE A 94 0.75 6.32 -18.92
N SER A 95 1.22 7.47 -19.39
CA SER A 95 0.45 8.34 -20.29
C SER A 95 0.10 7.62 -21.60
N GLY A 96 1.05 6.85 -22.15
CA GLY A 96 0.80 6.00 -23.33
C GLY A 96 -0.24 4.90 -23.09
N LEU A 97 -0.24 4.31 -21.89
CA LEU A 97 -1.26 3.31 -21.50
C LEU A 97 -2.65 3.92 -21.35
N LYS A 98 -2.74 5.12 -20.76
CA LYS A 98 -4.01 5.83 -20.51
C LYS A 98 -4.59 6.46 -21.78
N ASN A 99 -3.73 6.95 -22.68
CA ASN A 99 -4.08 7.67 -23.90
C ASN A 99 -3.44 7.01 -25.14
N PRO A 100 -3.87 5.81 -25.54
CA PRO A 100 -3.27 5.11 -26.67
C PRO A 100 -3.53 5.83 -28.00
N ILE A 101 -2.50 5.98 -28.81
CA ILE A 101 -2.53 6.67 -30.10
C ILE A 101 -3.54 6.04 -31.08
N ASN A 102 -3.83 4.75 -30.94
CA ASN A 102 -4.72 3.99 -31.81
C ASN A 102 -6.07 3.62 -31.17
N GLY A 103 -6.48 4.29 -30.08
CA GLY A 103 -7.79 4.04 -29.45
C GLY A 103 -7.92 2.69 -28.69
N THR A 104 -6.92 1.82 -28.75
CA THR A 104 -6.94 0.53 -28.06
C THR A 104 -6.28 0.67 -26.68
N LYS A 105 -7.07 0.71 -25.63
CA LYS A 105 -6.56 0.74 -24.26
C LYS A 105 -5.88 -0.58 -23.92
N THR A 106 -4.58 -0.54 -23.66
CA THR A 106 -3.86 -1.71 -23.12
C THR A 106 -4.31 -1.96 -21.69
N LYS A 107 -4.80 -3.16 -21.42
CA LYS A 107 -5.18 -3.54 -20.04
C LYS A 107 -3.91 -3.84 -19.23
N VAL A 108 -3.88 -3.42 -17.97
CA VAL A 108 -2.76 -3.74 -17.05
C VAL A 108 -2.48 -5.25 -16.99
N SER A 109 -3.51 -6.08 -17.16
CA SER A 109 -3.37 -7.53 -17.23
C SER A 109 -2.63 -8.06 -18.47
N GLN A 110 -2.47 -7.23 -19.50
CA GLN A 110 -1.79 -7.59 -20.75
C GLN A 110 -0.33 -7.10 -20.78
N LEU A 111 0.12 -6.40 -19.72
CA LEU A 111 1.51 -6.01 -19.57
C LEU A 111 2.37 -7.26 -19.36
N ASP A 112 3.46 -7.34 -20.09
CA ASP A 112 4.46 -8.39 -19.88
C ASP A 112 5.26 -8.16 -18.58
N GLU A 113 6.13 -9.11 -18.24
CA GLU A 113 6.91 -9.02 -17.00
C GLU A 113 7.88 -7.82 -16.99
N SER A 114 8.38 -7.38 -18.16
CA SER A 114 9.26 -6.21 -18.23
C SER A 114 8.53 -4.94 -17.78
N PHE A 115 7.30 -4.78 -18.20
CA PHE A 115 6.48 -3.63 -17.79
C PHE A 115 6.03 -3.71 -16.34
N LYS A 116 5.72 -4.91 -15.83
CA LYS A 116 5.46 -5.09 -14.41
C LYS A 116 6.69 -4.72 -13.58
N ASN A 117 7.88 -5.15 -14.00
CA ASN A 117 9.13 -4.77 -13.35
C ASN A 117 9.31 -3.25 -13.32
N LEU A 118 9.13 -2.57 -14.46
CA LEU A 118 9.21 -1.11 -14.52
C LEU A 118 8.21 -0.42 -13.59
N LEU A 119 6.98 -0.89 -13.54
CA LEU A 119 5.91 -0.24 -12.79
C LEU A 119 5.97 -0.55 -11.28
N ILE A 120 6.36 -1.74 -10.89
CA ILE A 120 6.34 -2.21 -9.50
C ILE A 120 7.76 -2.25 -8.93
N ASN A 121 8.64 -3.11 -9.45
CA ASN A 121 9.94 -3.35 -8.84
C ASN A 121 10.84 -2.11 -8.88
N ASP A 122 10.85 -1.38 -9.99
CA ASP A 122 11.62 -0.14 -10.11
C ASP A 122 10.80 1.07 -9.69
N GLY A 123 9.55 1.15 -10.16
CA GLY A 123 8.68 2.30 -9.94
C GLY A 123 8.21 2.48 -8.50
N GLN A 124 8.07 1.39 -7.76
CA GLN A 124 7.64 1.40 -6.36
C GLN A 124 8.73 0.89 -5.41
N LYS A 125 9.97 0.80 -5.87
CA LYS A 125 11.10 0.21 -5.16
C LYS A 125 11.25 0.72 -3.74
N GLU A 126 11.26 2.03 -3.55
CA GLU A 126 11.50 2.66 -2.25
C GLU A 126 10.40 2.33 -1.24
N PHE A 127 9.15 2.25 -1.70
CA PHE A 127 8.03 1.81 -0.86
C PHE A 127 8.22 0.36 -0.41
N TRP A 128 8.58 -0.56 -1.32
CA TRP A 128 8.75 -1.96 -0.97
C TRP A 128 9.98 -2.22 -0.10
N GLU A 129 11.06 -1.46 -0.29
CA GLU A 129 12.22 -1.48 0.61
C GLU A 129 11.87 -0.98 2.01
N PHE A 130 11.08 0.09 2.12
CA PHE A 130 10.54 0.57 3.39
C PHE A 130 9.66 -0.51 4.05
N HIS A 131 8.73 -1.10 3.30
CA HIS A 131 7.84 -2.16 3.78
C HIS A 131 8.63 -3.36 4.33
N GLU A 132 9.67 -3.81 3.61
CA GLU A 132 10.55 -4.90 4.05
C GLU A 132 11.32 -4.53 5.34
N ARG A 133 11.87 -3.34 5.43
CA ARG A 133 12.58 -2.88 6.64
C ARG A 133 11.64 -2.82 7.85
N LEU A 134 10.48 -2.22 7.68
CA LEU A 134 9.50 -2.05 8.77
C LEU A 134 8.99 -3.38 9.28
N LEU A 135 8.56 -4.26 8.38
CA LEU A 135 7.89 -5.51 8.73
C LEU A 135 8.85 -6.70 8.94
N GLY A 136 10.09 -6.61 8.42
CA GLY A 136 11.06 -7.69 8.51
C GLY A 136 10.73 -8.88 7.60
N ARG A 137 9.84 -8.69 6.62
CA ARG A 137 9.45 -9.72 5.66
C ARG A 137 9.35 -9.15 4.25
N LYS A 138 9.71 -9.99 3.26
CA LYS A 138 9.59 -9.60 1.84
C LYS A 138 8.12 -9.64 1.41
N SER A 139 7.75 -8.66 0.61
CA SER A 139 6.46 -8.68 -0.08
C SER A 139 6.52 -9.63 -1.26
N ASN A 140 5.44 -10.39 -1.48
CA ASN A 140 5.32 -11.20 -2.67
C ASN A 140 4.88 -10.32 -3.86
N LEU A 141 5.86 -9.82 -4.62
CA LEU A 141 5.63 -8.93 -5.76
C LEU A 141 5.45 -9.68 -7.10
N GLU A 142 5.41 -11.01 -7.10
CA GLU A 142 5.11 -11.80 -8.31
C GLU A 142 3.72 -11.47 -8.86
N ASN A 143 2.80 -11.07 -7.99
CA ASN A 143 1.48 -10.63 -8.35
C ASN A 143 1.25 -9.17 -7.95
N ILE A 144 0.52 -8.43 -8.78
CA ILE A 144 0.13 -7.03 -8.48
C ILE A 144 -0.70 -6.97 -7.19
N HIS A 145 -1.57 -7.95 -6.98
CA HIS A 145 -2.36 -8.12 -5.77
C HIS A 145 -1.96 -9.44 -5.13
N PHE A 146 -1.87 -9.49 -3.83
CA PHE A 146 -1.45 -10.70 -3.12
C PHE A 146 -2.25 -10.92 -1.84
N VAL A 147 -2.25 -12.16 -1.36
CA VAL A 147 -2.98 -12.57 -0.16
C VAL A 147 -2.01 -12.82 0.99
N ASP A 148 -2.36 -12.30 2.13
CA ASP A 148 -1.80 -12.67 3.43
C ASP A 148 -2.83 -13.53 4.17
N ALA A 149 -2.61 -14.83 4.23
CA ALA A 149 -3.43 -15.74 5.01
C ALA A 149 -3.04 -15.68 6.50
N ARG A 150 -4.04 -15.59 7.37
CA ARG A 150 -3.89 -15.59 8.83
C ARG A 150 -4.82 -16.64 9.44
N ASP A 151 -4.62 -16.95 10.70
CA ASP A 151 -5.40 -17.98 11.39
C ASP A 151 -6.90 -17.65 11.41
N LYS A 152 -7.26 -16.38 11.58
CA LYS A 152 -8.65 -15.94 11.76
C LYS A 152 -9.26 -15.23 10.56
N PHE A 153 -8.46 -14.83 9.55
CA PHE A 153 -8.89 -14.03 8.40
C PHE A 153 -7.90 -14.11 7.25
N ASN A 154 -8.30 -13.68 6.09
CA ASN A 154 -7.43 -13.45 4.93
C ASN A 154 -7.43 -11.96 4.58
N ILE A 155 -6.26 -11.39 4.27
CA ILE A 155 -6.14 -10.03 3.73
C ILE A 155 -5.80 -10.12 2.25
N ILE A 156 -6.52 -9.41 1.39
CA ILE A 156 -6.13 -9.17 0.01
C ILE A 156 -5.55 -7.76 -0.08
N ASN A 157 -4.26 -7.69 -0.35
CA ASN A 157 -3.55 -6.44 -0.56
C ASN A 157 -3.72 -6.00 -2.02
N LEU A 158 -4.42 -4.89 -2.23
CA LEU A 158 -4.72 -4.35 -3.56
C LEU A 158 -3.78 -3.19 -3.89
N ASN A 159 -2.81 -3.42 -4.75
CA ASN A 159 -2.01 -2.33 -5.30
C ASN A 159 -2.80 -1.63 -6.42
N THR A 160 -3.56 -0.61 -6.07
CA THR A 160 -4.37 0.17 -7.01
C THR A 160 -3.55 1.23 -7.74
N CYS A 161 -2.33 1.51 -7.28
CA CYS A 161 -1.49 2.60 -7.75
C CYS A 161 -0.41 2.18 -8.76
N VAL A 162 -0.52 0.99 -9.36
CA VAL A 162 0.47 0.49 -10.34
C VAL A 162 0.64 1.45 -11.51
N ILE A 163 -0.46 2.03 -11.99
CA ILE A 163 -0.47 3.00 -13.10
C ILE A 163 -0.67 4.45 -12.62
N SER A 164 -0.33 4.74 -11.36
CA SER A 164 -0.28 6.08 -10.81
C SER A 164 1.04 6.79 -11.17
N GLY A 165 1.04 8.10 -11.21
CA GLY A 165 2.25 8.92 -11.42
C GLY A 165 2.08 10.04 -12.45
N THR A 166 0.85 10.32 -12.91
CA THR A 166 0.54 11.43 -13.80
C THR A 166 -0.38 12.44 -13.10
N ASN A 167 -0.42 13.69 -13.61
CA ASN A 167 -1.37 14.67 -13.10
C ASN A 167 -2.80 14.34 -13.55
N GLY A 168 -3.80 14.70 -12.73
CA GLY A 168 -5.22 14.52 -13.07
C GLY A 168 -5.63 13.06 -13.21
N GLU A 169 -5.15 12.21 -12.32
CA GLU A 169 -5.40 10.76 -12.38
C GLU A 169 -6.66 10.30 -11.63
N GLU A 170 -7.44 11.22 -11.08
CA GLU A 170 -8.74 10.89 -10.48
C GLU A 170 -9.62 10.09 -11.44
N GLY A 171 -10.14 8.96 -10.97
CA GLY A 171 -10.97 8.06 -11.77
C GLY A 171 -10.23 7.29 -12.88
N THR A 172 -8.89 7.41 -12.97
CA THR A 172 -8.09 6.71 -13.99
C THR A 172 -7.23 5.60 -13.44
N LEU A 173 -7.19 5.42 -12.11
CA LEU A 173 -6.53 4.29 -11.47
C LEU A 173 -7.27 3.00 -11.80
N SER A 174 -6.55 1.89 -11.82
CA SER A 174 -7.10 0.62 -12.29
C SER A 174 -6.68 -0.54 -11.39
N ILE A 175 -7.66 -1.39 -11.09
CA ILE A 175 -7.41 -2.70 -10.52
C ILE A 175 -7.36 -3.70 -11.67
N SER A 176 -6.28 -4.48 -11.76
CA SER A 176 -6.21 -5.58 -12.71
C SER A 176 -7.11 -6.72 -12.28
N LEU A 177 -8.30 -6.85 -12.89
CA LEU A 177 -9.26 -7.87 -12.54
C LEU A 177 -8.67 -9.30 -12.64
N SER A 178 -7.84 -9.56 -13.64
CA SER A 178 -7.20 -10.87 -13.79
C SER A 178 -6.23 -11.19 -12.64
N ASN A 179 -5.47 -10.19 -12.16
CA ASN A 179 -4.59 -10.36 -11.01
C ASN A 179 -5.39 -10.45 -9.70
N LEU A 180 -6.49 -9.72 -9.56
CA LEU A 180 -7.40 -9.88 -8.44
C LEU A 180 -7.99 -11.29 -8.39
N MET A 181 -8.45 -11.82 -9.53
CA MET A 181 -8.96 -13.19 -9.62
C MET A 181 -7.90 -14.25 -9.30
N LYS A 182 -6.61 -14.01 -9.66
CA LYS A 182 -5.50 -14.90 -9.24
C LYS A 182 -5.32 -14.85 -7.72
N ALA A 183 -5.31 -13.65 -7.12
CA ALA A 183 -5.20 -13.48 -5.68
C ALA A 183 -6.37 -14.18 -4.95
N LEU A 184 -7.61 -13.99 -5.39
CA LEU A 184 -8.76 -14.67 -4.82
C LEU A 184 -8.66 -16.21 -4.91
N LYS A 185 -8.20 -16.74 -6.04
CA LYS A 185 -8.01 -18.19 -6.22
C LYS A 185 -6.88 -18.79 -5.38
N SER A 186 -5.95 -17.98 -4.89
CA SER A 186 -4.89 -18.43 -3.99
C SER A 186 -5.34 -18.56 -2.53
N ILE A 187 -6.56 -18.16 -2.20
CA ILE A 187 -7.14 -18.35 -0.86
C ILE A 187 -7.55 -19.81 -0.71
N GLU A 188 -6.84 -20.53 0.15
CA GLU A 188 -7.10 -21.96 0.41
C GLU A 188 -8.31 -22.16 1.33
N ASP A 189 -8.44 -21.32 2.37
CA ASP A 189 -9.51 -21.39 3.36
C ASP A 189 -10.51 -20.25 3.12
N THR A 190 -11.60 -20.58 2.46
CA THR A 190 -12.67 -19.64 2.09
C THR A 190 -13.70 -19.42 3.19
N ASP A 191 -13.65 -20.20 4.28
CA ASP A 191 -14.56 -20.04 5.42
C ASP A 191 -14.18 -18.87 6.32
N LYS A 192 -12.93 -18.40 6.20
CA LYS A 192 -12.44 -17.23 6.92
C LYS A 192 -12.94 -15.93 6.28
N PRO A 193 -13.18 -14.88 7.08
CA PRO A 193 -13.44 -13.55 6.56
C PRO A 193 -12.33 -13.10 5.61
N ILE A 194 -12.71 -12.51 4.47
CA ILE A 194 -11.79 -11.92 3.49
C ILE A 194 -11.93 -10.41 3.61
N ILE A 195 -10.81 -9.74 3.87
CA ILE A 195 -10.72 -8.28 3.99
C ILE A 195 -9.85 -7.79 2.84
N ALA A 196 -10.38 -6.92 2.00
CA ALA A 196 -9.63 -6.26 0.92
C ALA A 196 -9.17 -4.87 1.38
N ILE A 197 -7.90 -4.56 1.16
CA ILE A 197 -7.28 -3.27 1.50
C ILE A 197 -6.55 -2.68 0.32
#